data_528e36e4554515ea4be358130746785b
#
_entry.id   528e36e4554515ea4be358130746785b
#
_cell.length_a   1.000
_cell.length_b   1.000
_cell.length_c   1.000
_cell.angle_alpha   90.00
_cell.angle_beta   90.00
_cell.angle_gamma   90.00
#
_symmetry.space_group_name_H-M   'P 1'
#
loop_
_entity.id
_entity.type
_entity.pdbx_description
1 polymer ?
#
loop_
_entity_poly.entity_id
_entity_poly.type
_entity_poly.pdbx_seq_one_letter_code
_entity_poly.pdbx_strand_id
1 'polypeptide(L)'
;MTYYYLFETKLGFAGIAWNDGGITRFRLPDPDRDAAARQFKGKTESQSPPPHMAAVVEEAKRYFAGERIDFTPITLDLAGIDPLRRAIYDALRKVGFGETVTYGELAKRALVNAPRAAQDVGIAMARNPVPLIIPCHRVLAAGGKLGGFSAPGRAETKERMLALEGVFIGNQPRLL
;
A
#
# COMPACT_ATOMS: atom_id res chain seq x y z
N MET A 1 4.47 19.07 -12.24
CA MET A 1 3.07 19.23 -11.78
C MET A 1 2.56 17.87 -11.32
N THR A 2 1.84 17.81 -10.21
CA THR A 2 1.32 16.56 -9.66
C THR A 2 -0.20 16.54 -9.78
N TYR A 3 -0.70 15.50 -10.39
CA TYR A 3 -2.14 15.27 -10.57
C TYR A 3 -2.62 14.18 -9.64
N TYR A 4 -3.93 14.17 -9.34
CA TYR A 4 -4.57 13.07 -8.64
C TYR A 4 -5.93 12.74 -9.26
N TYR A 5 -6.39 11.53 -8.98
CA TYR A 5 -7.70 11.03 -9.42
C TYR A 5 -8.30 10.16 -8.31
N LEU A 6 -9.58 10.40 -8.01
CA LEU A 6 -10.34 9.59 -7.06
C LEU A 6 -11.21 8.62 -7.81
N PHE A 7 -11.37 7.42 -7.26
CA PHE A 7 -12.21 6.38 -7.87
C PHE A 7 -12.85 5.51 -6.79
N GLU A 8 -14.03 4.99 -7.11
CA GLU A 8 -14.77 4.11 -6.22
C GLU A 8 -14.31 2.66 -6.40
N THR A 9 -14.15 1.96 -5.29
CA THR A 9 -13.87 0.53 -5.22
C THR A 9 -14.96 -0.15 -4.40
N LYS A 10 -14.95 -1.49 -4.34
CA LYS A 10 -15.86 -2.24 -3.46
C LYS A 10 -15.65 -1.94 -1.97
N LEU A 11 -14.49 -1.41 -1.58
CA LEU A 11 -14.21 -1.05 -0.18
C LEU A 11 -14.30 0.45 0.10
N GLY A 12 -14.69 1.27 -0.89
CA GLY A 12 -14.81 2.71 -0.76
C GLY A 12 -14.02 3.49 -1.79
N PHE A 13 -13.80 4.78 -1.52
CA PHE A 13 -13.12 5.72 -2.41
C PHE A 13 -11.62 5.67 -2.21
N ALA A 14 -10.91 5.29 -3.25
CA ALA A 14 -9.44 5.30 -3.31
C ALA A 14 -8.95 6.47 -4.15
N GLY A 15 -7.67 6.75 -4.09
CA GLY A 15 -7.08 7.80 -4.89
C GLY A 15 -5.65 7.48 -5.29
N ILE A 16 -5.24 8.04 -6.42
CA ILE A 16 -3.91 7.90 -6.97
C ILE A 16 -3.37 9.27 -7.36
N ALA A 17 -2.11 9.53 -7.09
CA ALA A 17 -1.43 10.74 -7.55
C ALA A 17 -0.16 10.36 -8.33
N TRP A 18 0.16 11.17 -9.32
CA TRP A 18 1.30 10.94 -10.21
C TRP A 18 1.91 12.24 -10.72
N ASN A 19 3.12 12.12 -11.22
CA ASN A 19 3.83 13.14 -11.99
C ASN A 19 4.49 12.48 -13.22
N ASP A 20 5.36 13.18 -13.90
CA ASP A 20 6.06 12.67 -15.08
C ASP A 20 6.98 11.47 -14.76
N GLY A 21 7.43 11.33 -13.52
CA GLY A 21 8.29 10.24 -13.07
C GLY A 21 7.58 8.96 -12.69
N GLY A 22 6.26 9.03 -12.46
CA GLY A 22 5.47 7.87 -12.05
C GLY A 22 4.47 8.19 -10.93
N ILE A 23 3.98 7.15 -10.28
CA ILE A 23 3.05 7.28 -9.17
C ILE A 23 3.79 7.77 -7.93
N THR A 24 3.27 8.83 -7.31
CA THR A 24 3.83 9.45 -6.11
C THR A 24 3.07 9.11 -4.86
N ARG A 25 1.79 8.79 -4.99
CA ARG A 25 0.91 8.51 -3.85
C ARG A 25 -0.26 7.60 -4.24
N PHE A 26 -0.63 6.73 -3.31
CA PHE A 26 -1.88 5.98 -3.36
C PHE A 26 -2.60 6.13 -2.02
N ARG A 27 -3.92 6.31 -2.06
CA ARG A 27 -4.77 6.33 -0.87
C ARG A 27 -5.66 5.09 -0.87
N LEU A 28 -5.56 4.30 0.19
CA LEU A 28 -6.43 3.14 0.39
C LEU A 28 -7.90 3.58 0.50
N PRO A 29 -8.85 2.69 0.19
CA PRO A 29 -10.26 3.03 0.20
C PRO A 29 -10.74 3.62 1.52
N ASP A 30 -11.55 4.66 1.42
CA ASP A 30 -12.19 5.37 2.53
C ASP A 30 -13.69 5.44 2.23
N PRO A 31 -14.58 5.26 3.22
CA PRO A 31 -16.03 5.37 2.99
C PRO A 31 -16.45 6.77 2.52
N ASP A 32 -15.72 7.81 2.92
CA ASP A 32 -16.02 9.20 2.59
C ASP A 32 -15.10 9.71 1.47
N ARG A 33 -15.72 10.11 0.33
CA ARG A 33 -14.99 10.66 -0.82
C ARG A 33 -14.23 11.94 -0.45
N ASP A 34 -14.82 12.82 0.37
CA ASP A 34 -14.18 14.08 0.75
C ASP A 34 -12.96 13.84 1.65
N ALA A 35 -13.03 12.84 2.54
CA ALA A 35 -11.91 12.43 3.35
C ALA A 35 -10.76 11.91 2.47
N ALA A 36 -11.07 11.12 1.44
CA ALA A 36 -10.09 10.66 0.46
C ALA A 36 -9.46 11.85 -0.29
N ALA A 37 -10.26 12.80 -0.73
CA ALA A 37 -9.80 13.99 -1.46
C ALA A 37 -8.84 14.86 -0.63
N ARG A 38 -9.10 15.01 0.67
CA ARG A 38 -8.24 15.81 1.56
C ARG A 38 -6.79 15.34 1.61
N GLN A 39 -6.54 14.06 1.31
CA GLN A 39 -5.19 13.49 1.27
C GLN A 39 -4.36 14.00 0.08
N PHE A 40 -5.01 14.61 -0.90
CA PHE A 40 -4.38 15.13 -2.11
C PHE A 40 -4.35 16.67 -2.16
N LYS A 41 -4.49 17.31 -1.01
CA LYS A 41 -4.42 18.78 -0.92
C LYS A 41 -3.14 19.32 -1.58
N GLY A 42 -3.29 20.36 -2.38
CA GLY A 42 -2.18 20.98 -3.11
C GLY A 42 -1.86 20.32 -4.46
N LYS A 43 -2.60 19.29 -4.86
CA LYS A 43 -2.47 18.63 -6.16
C LYS A 43 -3.65 19.01 -7.07
N THR A 44 -3.49 18.83 -8.36
CA THR A 44 -4.51 19.12 -9.36
C THR A 44 -5.36 17.89 -9.62
N GLU A 45 -6.68 17.99 -9.43
CA GLU A 45 -7.60 16.90 -9.75
C GLU A 45 -7.68 16.71 -11.28
N SER A 46 -7.46 15.47 -11.73
CA SER A 46 -7.64 15.08 -13.12
C SER A 46 -9.06 14.54 -13.33
N GLN A 47 -9.73 15.00 -14.36
CA GLN A 47 -11.04 14.47 -14.74
C GLN A 47 -10.93 13.20 -15.58
N SER A 48 -9.79 13.01 -16.24
CA SER A 48 -9.53 11.86 -17.08
C SER A 48 -8.05 11.51 -17.00
N PRO A 49 -7.68 10.50 -16.21
CA PRO A 49 -6.28 10.09 -16.12
C PRO A 49 -5.77 9.59 -17.46
N PRO A 50 -4.47 9.77 -17.77
CA PRO A 50 -3.89 9.22 -19.00
C PRO A 50 -4.00 7.69 -19.01
N PRO A 51 -3.92 7.04 -20.20
CA PRO A 51 -4.18 5.60 -20.34
C PRO A 51 -3.38 4.71 -19.39
N HIS A 52 -2.11 5.03 -19.14
CA HIS A 52 -1.26 4.24 -18.24
C HIS A 52 -1.69 4.37 -16.76
N MET A 53 -2.23 5.52 -16.35
CA MET A 53 -2.81 5.71 -15.01
C MET A 53 -4.21 5.11 -14.92
N ALA A 54 -5.01 5.23 -15.97
CA ALA A 54 -6.32 4.57 -16.04
C ALA A 54 -6.20 3.06 -15.90
N ALA A 55 -5.17 2.45 -16.48
CA ALA A 55 -4.89 1.02 -16.33
C ALA A 55 -4.61 0.64 -14.87
N VAL A 56 -3.82 1.44 -14.16
CA VAL A 56 -3.55 1.21 -12.73
C VAL A 56 -4.83 1.33 -11.90
N VAL A 57 -5.67 2.31 -12.19
CA VAL A 57 -6.97 2.48 -11.53
C VAL A 57 -7.85 1.23 -11.71
N GLU A 58 -7.93 0.70 -12.94
CA GLU A 58 -8.71 -0.52 -13.21
C GLU A 58 -8.13 -1.74 -12.48
N GLU A 59 -6.81 -1.90 -12.45
CA GLU A 59 -6.16 -2.96 -11.69
C GLU A 59 -6.45 -2.85 -10.18
N ALA A 60 -6.41 -1.64 -9.63
CA ALA A 60 -6.74 -1.42 -8.22
C ALA A 60 -8.20 -1.76 -7.92
N LYS A 61 -9.14 -1.37 -8.78
CA LYS A 61 -10.56 -1.75 -8.64
C LYS A 61 -10.74 -3.26 -8.65
N ARG A 62 -10.07 -3.96 -9.55
CA ARG A 62 -10.11 -5.42 -9.66
C ARG A 62 -9.52 -6.09 -8.43
N TYR A 63 -8.41 -5.57 -7.90
CA TYR A 63 -7.83 -6.06 -6.66
C TYR A 63 -8.83 -5.99 -5.50
N PHE A 64 -9.46 -4.83 -5.30
CA PHE A 64 -10.46 -4.66 -4.23
C PHE A 64 -11.77 -5.42 -4.50
N ALA A 65 -11.95 -5.93 -5.70
CA ALA A 65 -13.03 -6.86 -6.06
C ALA A 65 -12.65 -8.33 -5.81
N GLY A 66 -11.43 -8.60 -5.33
CA GLY A 66 -10.97 -9.95 -4.99
C GLY A 66 -10.12 -10.64 -6.05
N GLU A 67 -9.74 -9.94 -7.12
CA GLU A 67 -8.86 -10.52 -8.14
C GLU A 67 -7.40 -10.50 -7.72
N ARG A 68 -6.66 -11.49 -8.17
CA ARG A 68 -5.21 -11.55 -7.99
C ARG A 68 -4.53 -10.63 -9.00
N ILE A 69 -3.91 -9.56 -8.51
CA ILE A 69 -3.22 -8.56 -9.33
C ILE A 69 -1.76 -8.45 -8.88
N ASP A 70 -0.88 -8.37 -9.87
CA ASP A 70 0.54 -8.08 -9.65
C ASP A 70 0.83 -6.60 -9.98
N PHE A 71 1.21 -5.83 -8.96
CA PHE A 71 1.53 -4.41 -9.11
C PHE A 71 3.03 -4.14 -9.33
N THR A 72 3.86 -5.17 -9.44
CA THR A 72 5.32 -4.99 -9.58
C THR A 72 5.75 -4.24 -10.86
N PRO A 73 5.04 -4.33 -12.00
CA PRO A 73 5.42 -3.59 -13.20
C PRO A 73 5.19 -2.08 -13.11
N ILE A 74 4.46 -1.60 -12.10
CA ILE A 74 4.08 -0.19 -12.01
C ILE A 74 5.27 0.66 -11.60
N THR A 75 5.50 1.74 -12.35
CA THR A 75 6.57 2.71 -12.06
C THR A 75 6.14 3.69 -10.96
N LEU A 76 6.96 3.78 -9.92
CA LEU A 76 6.80 4.72 -8.83
C LEU A 76 7.83 5.85 -8.92
N ASP A 77 7.42 7.06 -8.57
CA ASP A 77 8.37 8.14 -8.31
C ASP A 77 8.56 8.26 -6.79
N LEU A 78 9.66 7.73 -6.31
CA LEU A 78 10.09 7.79 -4.93
C LEU A 78 11.23 8.81 -4.71
N ALA A 79 11.34 9.79 -5.60
CA ALA A 79 12.30 10.89 -5.43
C ALA A 79 12.04 11.60 -4.09
N GLY A 80 13.09 11.90 -3.36
CA GLY A 80 13.00 12.48 -2.03
C GLY A 80 12.79 11.48 -0.88
N ILE A 81 12.59 10.21 -1.19
CA ILE A 81 12.60 9.15 -0.18
C ILE A 81 14.05 8.77 0.11
N ASP A 82 14.42 8.68 1.38
CA ASP A 82 15.80 8.36 1.78
C ASP A 82 16.20 6.93 1.34
N PRO A 83 17.52 6.67 1.16
CA PRO A 83 17.99 5.39 0.66
C PRO A 83 17.57 4.18 1.50
N LEU A 84 17.50 4.32 2.83
CA LEU A 84 17.10 3.24 3.72
C LEU A 84 15.67 2.84 3.47
N ARG A 85 14.74 3.79 3.43
CA ARG A 85 13.33 3.50 3.14
C ARG A 85 13.13 2.94 1.74
N ARG A 86 13.87 3.45 0.75
CA ARG A 86 13.84 2.90 -0.62
C ARG A 86 14.23 1.42 -0.65
N ALA A 87 15.31 1.06 0.03
CA ALA A 87 15.74 -0.33 0.11
C ALA A 87 14.67 -1.23 0.74
N ILE A 88 14.02 -0.75 1.79
CA ILE A 88 12.91 -1.46 2.44
C ILE A 88 11.72 -1.62 1.48
N TYR A 89 11.33 -0.56 0.77
CA TYR A 89 10.22 -0.60 -0.18
C TYR A 89 10.52 -1.51 -1.38
N ASP A 90 11.74 -1.49 -1.90
CA ASP A 90 12.15 -2.37 -3.00
C ASP A 90 12.09 -3.84 -2.59
N ALA A 91 12.55 -4.16 -1.39
CA ALA A 91 12.46 -5.53 -0.86
C ALA A 91 10.99 -5.94 -0.64
N LEU A 92 10.17 -5.02 -0.12
CA LEU A 92 8.76 -5.29 0.15
C LEU A 92 7.96 -5.54 -1.14
N ARG A 93 8.25 -4.83 -2.21
CA ARG A 93 7.57 -5.04 -3.50
C ARG A 93 7.79 -6.42 -4.09
N LYS A 94 8.79 -7.15 -3.63
CA LYS A 94 9.04 -8.55 -4.03
C LYS A 94 8.22 -9.56 -3.22
N VAL A 95 7.56 -9.14 -2.16
CA VAL A 95 6.63 -9.99 -1.40
C VAL A 95 5.33 -10.08 -2.19
N GLY A 96 5.00 -11.26 -2.67
CA GLY A 96 3.90 -11.49 -3.61
C GLY A 96 2.53 -11.55 -2.96
N PHE A 97 1.52 -11.61 -3.80
CA PHE A 97 0.12 -11.77 -3.41
C PHE A 97 -0.06 -13.05 -2.57
N GLY A 98 -0.68 -12.91 -1.41
CA GLY A 98 -0.90 -14.03 -0.48
C GLY A 98 0.30 -14.40 0.38
N GLU A 99 1.45 -13.74 0.19
CA GLU A 99 2.62 -13.91 1.03
C GLU A 99 2.67 -12.87 2.14
N THR A 100 3.28 -13.22 3.26
CA THR A 100 3.52 -12.30 4.37
C THR A 100 4.96 -12.44 4.85
N VAL A 101 5.47 -11.35 5.42
CA VAL A 101 6.78 -11.32 6.09
C VAL A 101 6.65 -10.61 7.43
N THR A 102 7.55 -10.89 8.36
CA THR A 102 7.66 -10.11 9.58
C THR A 102 8.54 -8.88 9.36
N TYR A 103 8.48 -7.91 10.28
CA TYR A 103 9.38 -6.75 10.25
C TYR A 103 10.85 -7.16 10.21
N GLY A 104 11.24 -8.15 11.02
CA GLY A 104 12.62 -8.65 11.05
C GLY A 104 13.03 -9.35 9.75
N GLU A 105 12.15 -10.16 9.17
CA GLU A 105 12.40 -10.82 7.88
C GLU A 105 12.55 -9.81 6.75
N LEU A 106 11.72 -8.78 6.72
CA LEU A 106 11.82 -7.71 5.72
C LEU A 106 13.12 -6.92 5.87
N ALA A 107 13.52 -6.61 7.11
CA ALA A 107 14.79 -5.96 7.38
C ALA A 107 15.97 -6.76 6.82
N LYS A 108 15.97 -8.07 7.01
CA LYS A 108 17.01 -8.98 6.45
C LYS A 108 17.00 -8.96 4.92
N ARG A 109 15.83 -9.04 4.30
CA ARG A 109 15.68 -8.99 2.84
C ARG A 109 16.17 -7.67 2.24
N ALA A 110 15.98 -6.56 2.97
CA ALA A 110 16.45 -5.24 2.58
C ALA A 110 17.93 -4.98 2.93
N LEU A 111 18.62 -5.97 3.51
CA LEU A 111 20.01 -5.87 3.97
C LEU A 111 20.21 -4.75 5.02
N VAL A 112 19.22 -4.52 5.84
CA VAL A 112 19.29 -3.53 6.94
C VAL A 112 19.93 -4.19 8.15
N ASN A 113 21.19 -3.90 8.38
CA ASN A 113 22.01 -4.39 9.48
C ASN A 113 22.17 -3.31 10.56
N ALA A 114 21.11 -3.01 11.26
CA ALA A 114 21.14 -2.01 12.33
C ALA A 114 20.48 -2.56 13.60
N PRO A 115 20.90 -2.11 14.81
CA PRO A 115 20.25 -2.55 16.06
C PRO A 115 18.75 -2.30 16.12
N ARG A 116 18.27 -1.33 15.34
CA ARG A 116 16.86 -0.92 15.26
C ARG A 116 16.19 -1.31 13.94
N ALA A 117 16.71 -2.32 13.25
CA ALA A 117 16.23 -2.68 11.92
C ALA A 117 14.72 -2.91 11.84
N ALA A 118 14.12 -3.62 12.80
CA ALA A 118 12.67 -3.83 12.85
C ALA A 118 11.90 -2.52 13.09
N GLN A 119 12.44 -1.60 13.90
CA GLN A 119 11.84 -0.28 14.10
C GLN A 119 11.90 0.58 12.84
N ASP A 120 13.02 0.54 12.13
CA ASP A 120 13.18 1.27 10.87
C ASP A 120 12.19 0.78 9.81
N VAL A 121 11.95 -0.52 9.75
CA VAL A 121 10.89 -1.10 8.91
C VAL A 121 9.52 -0.60 9.35
N GLY A 122 9.23 -0.60 10.65
CA GLY A 122 7.97 -0.07 11.19
C GLY A 122 7.72 1.39 10.80
N ILE A 123 8.73 2.24 10.88
CA ILE A 123 8.67 3.65 10.45
C ILE A 123 8.41 3.74 8.94
N ALA A 124 9.12 2.93 8.14
CA ALA A 124 8.91 2.89 6.69
C ALA A 124 7.47 2.49 6.33
N MET A 125 6.90 1.51 7.04
CA MET A 125 5.50 1.11 6.84
C MET A 125 4.53 2.24 7.19
N ALA A 126 4.73 2.91 8.31
CA ALA A 126 3.89 4.03 8.74
C ALA A 126 3.94 5.23 7.78
N ARG A 127 5.06 5.43 7.09
CA ARG A 127 5.30 6.53 6.15
C ARG A 127 5.16 6.13 4.69
N ASN A 128 4.66 4.94 4.40
CA ASN A 128 4.50 4.45 3.04
C ASN A 128 3.60 5.39 2.21
N PRO A 129 4.12 6.04 1.16
CA PRO A 129 3.32 6.96 0.35
C PRO A 129 2.41 6.26 -0.64
N VAL A 130 2.67 4.98 -0.95
CA VAL A 130 1.98 4.25 -2.01
C VAL A 130 1.53 2.87 -1.52
N PRO A 131 0.69 2.81 -0.46
CA PRO A 131 0.16 1.53 0.00
C PRO A 131 -0.58 0.81 -1.14
N LEU A 132 -0.76 -0.48 -1.04
CA LEU A 132 -1.18 -1.41 -2.08
C LEU A 132 -0.04 -1.75 -3.05
N ILE A 133 0.52 -0.80 -3.75
CA ILE A 133 1.62 -1.01 -4.72
C ILE A 133 2.93 -1.30 -3.98
N ILE A 134 3.18 -0.59 -2.88
CA ILE A 134 4.17 -1.00 -1.86
C ILE A 134 3.36 -1.70 -0.77
N PRO A 135 3.35 -3.04 -0.75
CA PRO A 135 2.33 -3.81 -0.01
C PRO A 135 2.60 -3.91 1.50
N CYS A 136 2.56 -2.78 2.20
CA CYS A 136 2.80 -2.74 3.65
C CYS A 136 1.81 -3.59 4.46
N HIS A 137 0.65 -3.91 3.91
CA HIS A 137 -0.30 -4.83 4.53
C HIS A 137 0.24 -6.27 4.65
N ARG A 138 1.26 -6.65 3.88
CA ARG A 138 1.91 -7.98 3.91
C ARG A 138 2.99 -8.09 4.98
N VAL A 139 3.26 -7.03 5.74
CA VAL A 139 4.25 -7.03 6.82
C VAL A 139 3.53 -7.19 8.15
N LEU A 140 3.88 -8.24 8.89
CA LEU A 140 3.27 -8.62 10.16
C LEU A 140 4.27 -8.50 11.30
N ALA A 141 3.75 -8.34 12.52
CA ALA A 141 4.57 -8.48 13.73
C ALA A 141 4.98 -9.93 13.96
N ALA A 142 5.96 -10.16 14.82
CA ALA A 142 6.39 -11.49 15.22
C ALA A 142 5.20 -12.34 15.69
N GLY A 143 5.17 -13.61 15.28
CA GLY A 143 4.06 -14.52 15.56
C GLY A 143 2.84 -14.35 14.65
N GLY A 144 2.95 -13.60 13.55
CA GLY A 144 1.87 -13.41 12.58
C GLY A 144 0.78 -12.45 13.03
N LYS A 145 1.06 -11.59 13.98
CA LYS A 145 0.12 -10.55 14.46
C LYS A 145 0.13 -9.34 13.53
N LEU A 146 -0.97 -8.58 13.50
CA LEU A 146 -1.09 -7.39 12.64
C LEU A 146 -0.05 -6.29 12.89
N GLY A 147 0.53 -6.24 14.10
CA GLY A 147 1.46 -5.19 14.48
C GLY A 147 0.77 -3.85 14.77
N GLY A 148 1.56 -2.87 15.24
CA GLY A 148 1.08 -1.59 15.74
C GLY A 148 0.59 -0.64 14.66
N PHE A 149 -0.62 -0.83 14.14
CA PHE A 149 -1.32 0.19 13.38
C PHE A 149 -2.08 1.09 14.34
N SER A 150 -1.51 2.26 14.62
CA SER A 150 -2.06 3.18 15.61
C SER A 150 -3.18 4.08 15.09
N ALA A 151 -3.48 4.08 13.80
CA ALA A 151 -4.53 4.94 13.25
C ALA A 151 -5.87 4.20 13.18
N PRO A 152 -6.99 4.85 13.57
CA PRO A 152 -8.33 4.27 13.46
C PRO A 152 -8.63 3.81 12.03
N GLY A 153 -9.16 2.60 11.87
CA GLY A 153 -9.54 2.02 10.58
C GLY A 153 -8.41 1.42 9.75
N ARG A 154 -7.15 1.66 10.06
CA ARG A 154 -6.01 1.08 9.31
C ARG A 154 -5.84 -0.40 9.53
N ALA A 155 -5.98 -0.86 10.76
CA ALA A 155 -5.89 -2.28 11.08
C ALA A 155 -6.98 -3.08 10.36
N GLU A 156 -8.21 -2.58 10.35
CA GLU A 156 -9.34 -3.19 9.66
C GLU A 156 -9.11 -3.27 8.15
N THR A 157 -8.64 -2.20 7.52
CA THR A 157 -8.32 -2.19 6.09
C THR A 157 -7.22 -3.19 5.76
N LYS A 158 -6.19 -3.27 6.58
CA LYS A 158 -5.11 -4.25 6.44
C LYS A 158 -5.63 -5.68 6.51
N GLU A 159 -6.48 -5.98 7.49
CA GLU A 159 -7.11 -7.30 7.63
C GLU A 159 -7.94 -7.66 6.41
N ARG A 160 -8.73 -6.71 5.90
CA ARG A 160 -9.55 -6.91 4.70
C ARG A 160 -8.69 -7.17 3.46
N MET A 161 -7.61 -6.43 3.28
CA MET A 161 -6.68 -6.65 2.17
C MET A 161 -6.02 -8.03 2.26
N LEU A 162 -5.56 -8.42 3.43
CA LEU A 162 -5.00 -9.75 3.65
C LEU A 162 -6.05 -10.84 3.38
N ALA A 163 -7.28 -10.66 3.82
CA ALA A 163 -8.38 -11.59 3.55
C ALA A 163 -8.67 -11.73 2.05
N LEU A 164 -8.63 -10.63 1.28
CA LEU A 164 -8.72 -10.66 -0.19
C LEU A 164 -7.61 -11.52 -0.81
N GLU A 165 -6.45 -11.55 -0.17
CA GLU A 165 -5.30 -12.36 -0.61
C GLU A 165 -5.28 -13.78 -0.03
N GLY A 166 -6.34 -14.17 0.67
CA GLY A 166 -6.44 -15.50 1.28
C GLY A 166 -5.69 -15.67 2.60
N VAL A 167 -5.24 -14.56 3.21
CA VAL A 167 -4.52 -14.56 4.49
C VAL A 167 -5.44 -14.11 5.60
N PHE A 168 -5.66 -14.99 6.58
CA PHE A 168 -6.54 -14.74 7.72
C PHE A 168 -5.71 -14.68 9.01
N ILE A 169 -5.93 -13.64 9.82
CA ILE A 169 -5.17 -13.41 11.05
C ILE A 169 -6.09 -13.69 12.25
N GLY A 170 -5.59 -14.50 13.19
CA GLY A 170 -6.33 -14.89 14.40
C GLY A 170 -7.55 -15.76 14.09
N ASN A 171 -8.61 -15.62 14.91
CA ASN A 171 -9.83 -16.41 14.81
C ASN A 171 -10.86 -15.84 13.81
N GLN A 172 -10.44 -15.16 12.76
CA GLN A 172 -11.37 -14.69 11.75
C GLN A 172 -12.05 -15.88 11.06
N PRO A 173 -13.38 -15.87 10.94
CA PRO A 173 -14.05 -16.89 10.16
C PRO A 173 -13.60 -16.79 8.70
N ARG A 174 -13.15 -17.91 8.16
CA ARG A 174 -12.90 -18.01 6.71
C ARG A 174 -14.22 -17.75 6.01
N LEU A 175 -14.33 -16.66 5.31
CA LEU A 175 -15.42 -16.44 4.39
C LEU A 175 -15.21 -17.41 3.22
N LEU A 176 -15.96 -18.48 3.25
CA LEU A 176 -16.05 -19.42 2.13
C LEU A 176 -16.81 -18.77 0.99
#